data_2c78a893c3c0e4b8cad82d469ed7864a
#
_entry.id   2c78a893c3c0e4b8cad82d469ed7864a
#
_cell.length_a   1.000
_cell.length_b   1.000
_cell.length_c   1.000
_cell.angle_alpha   90.00
_cell.angle_beta   90.00
_cell.angle_gamma   90.00
#
_symmetry.space_group_name_H-M   'P 1'
#
loop_
_entity.id
_entity.type
_entity.pdbx_description
1 polymer ?
#
loop_
_entity_poly.entity_id
_entity_poly.type
_entity_poly.pdbx_seq_one_letter_code
_entity_poly.pdbx_strand_id
1 'polypeptide(L)'
;MFNKHHISFEFSSSYITYNKLTDKTENIWIVFHGYGQLSKYFIRRFDVLEGDKNYIIAPQGLSKFYVDEDYKNVGASWLTKEDKESDLLNQQKYLIKLMDELKSKIDFSKIKINLFGFSQGVSAFTRLLINYNMKIDNIIIWAGWVPDEFFNINKNVLKDTNLFFVVGNKDKYYNNPIIKGYIEKFKKTLNKEIDYFVFDGGHIVDRKVLKKINEKL
;
A
#
# COMPACT_ATOMS: atom_id res chain seq x y z
N MET A 1 24.96 -27.17 -17.93
CA MET A 1 23.77 -26.39 -18.27
C MET A 1 22.85 -26.39 -17.06
N PHE A 2 22.37 -25.25 -16.59
CA PHE A 2 21.45 -25.16 -15.45
C PHE A 2 20.01 -25.03 -15.96
N ASN A 3 19.10 -25.81 -15.40
CA ASN A 3 17.67 -25.73 -15.70
C ASN A 3 16.92 -25.27 -14.46
N LYS A 4 16.12 -24.19 -14.57
CA LYS A 4 15.25 -23.69 -13.50
C LYS A 4 13.91 -24.37 -13.61
N HIS A 5 13.42 -24.90 -12.49
CA HIS A 5 12.11 -25.54 -12.39
C HIS A 5 11.30 -24.84 -11.30
N HIS A 6 9.97 -24.79 -11.45
CA HIS A 6 9.05 -24.24 -10.49
C HIS A 6 8.15 -25.34 -9.93
N ILE A 7 7.85 -25.27 -8.64
CA ILE A 7 6.87 -26.12 -7.97
C ILE A 7 5.87 -25.24 -7.22
N SER A 8 4.61 -25.60 -7.29
CA SER A 8 3.55 -24.92 -6.56
C SER A 8 3.22 -25.68 -5.27
N PHE A 9 3.00 -24.94 -4.18
CA PHE A 9 2.62 -25.47 -2.87
C PHE A 9 1.75 -24.47 -2.12
N GLU A 10 1.05 -24.92 -1.08
CA GLU A 10 0.30 -24.03 -0.20
C GLU A 10 1.23 -23.25 0.73
N PHE A 11 0.97 -21.95 0.87
CA PHE A 11 1.77 -21.06 1.70
C PHE A 11 0.85 -20.21 2.59
N SER A 12 1.15 -20.15 3.90
CA SER A 12 0.43 -19.32 4.85
C SER A 12 1.15 -18.00 5.08
N SER A 13 0.42 -16.90 4.95
CA SER A 13 0.89 -15.57 5.32
C SER A 13 -0.02 -14.96 6.38
N SER A 14 0.40 -13.83 6.94
CA SER A 14 -0.32 -13.15 8.01
C SER A 14 -0.66 -11.71 7.64
N TYR A 15 -1.67 -11.17 8.27
CA TYR A 15 -1.93 -9.74 8.34
C TYR A 15 -2.17 -9.34 9.79
N ILE A 16 -1.94 -8.09 10.12
CA ILE A 16 -2.15 -7.53 11.45
C ILE A 16 -3.28 -6.53 11.35
N THR A 17 -4.10 -6.47 12.38
CA THR A 17 -5.14 -5.44 12.50
C THR A 17 -4.89 -4.55 13.70
N TYR A 18 -5.35 -3.30 13.63
CA TYR A 18 -5.28 -2.34 14.71
C TYR A 18 -6.63 -1.62 14.85
N ASN A 19 -7.01 -1.31 16.08
CA ASN A 19 -8.34 -0.91 16.51
C ASN A 19 -9.35 -2.07 16.42
N LYS A 20 -10.62 -1.79 16.72
CA LYS A 20 -11.71 -2.76 16.64
C LYS A 20 -12.67 -2.36 15.53
N LEU A 21 -13.10 -3.33 14.76
CA LEU A 21 -14.23 -3.15 13.84
C LEU A 21 -15.52 -3.13 14.63
N THR A 22 -16.26 -2.05 14.54
CA THR A 22 -17.55 -1.83 15.22
C THR A 22 -18.55 -1.15 14.28
N ASP A 23 -19.76 -0.97 14.73
CA ASP A 23 -20.80 -0.18 14.04
C ASP A 23 -20.46 1.33 13.91
N LYS A 24 -19.49 1.82 14.69
CA LYS A 24 -18.97 3.19 14.59
C LYS A 24 -17.83 3.33 13.56
N THR A 25 -17.36 2.24 12.99
CA THR A 25 -16.25 2.28 12.03
C THR A 25 -16.69 2.95 10.72
N GLU A 26 -16.09 4.07 10.41
CA GLU A 26 -16.35 4.87 9.20
C GLU A 26 -15.33 4.57 8.08
N ASN A 27 -14.11 4.16 8.46
CA ASN A 27 -12.98 3.99 7.57
C ASN A 27 -12.26 2.66 7.79
N ILE A 28 -12.00 1.95 6.70
CA ILE A 28 -11.05 0.83 6.65
C ILE A 28 -9.79 1.30 5.95
N TRP A 29 -8.66 1.10 6.58
CA TRP A 29 -7.35 1.37 6.04
C TRP A 29 -6.63 0.05 5.74
N ILE A 30 -6.31 -0.20 4.48
CA ILE A 30 -5.47 -1.33 4.07
C ILE A 30 -4.10 -0.76 3.76
N VAL A 31 -3.11 -1.06 4.63
CA VAL A 31 -1.84 -0.35 4.67
C VAL A 31 -0.66 -1.25 4.36
N PHE A 32 0.08 -0.91 3.32
CA PHE A 32 1.17 -1.70 2.76
C PHE A 32 2.52 -1.08 3.15
N HIS A 33 3.31 -1.83 3.89
CA HIS A 33 4.61 -1.40 4.40
C HIS A 33 5.69 -1.27 3.30
N GLY A 34 6.76 -0.53 3.58
CA GLY A 34 7.92 -0.42 2.69
C GLY A 34 8.86 -1.62 2.78
N TYR A 35 9.86 -1.64 1.88
CA TYR A 35 10.94 -2.63 1.91
C TYR A 35 11.66 -2.65 3.26
N GLY A 36 11.99 -3.84 3.73
CA GLY A 36 12.70 -4.04 5.01
C GLY A 36 11.85 -3.82 6.25
N GLN A 37 10.54 -3.54 6.11
CA GLN A 37 9.64 -3.36 7.24
C GLN A 37 8.80 -4.61 7.49
N LEU A 38 8.23 -4.70 8.70
CA LEU A 38 7.22 -5.71 9.05
C LEU A 38 5.90 -5.02 9.37
N SER A 39 4.79 -5.63 8.94
CA SER A 39 3.42 -5.14 9.17
C SER A 39 3.16 -4.80 10.65
N LYS A 40 3.65 -5.64 11.60
CA LYS A 40 3.48 -5.45 13.05
C LYS A 40 4.10 -4.17 13.61
N TYR A 41 5.13 -3.64 12.95
CA TYR A 41 5.75 -2.38 13.35
C TYR A 41 5.22 -1.21 12.52
N PHE A 42 4.97 -1.45 11.25
CA PHE A 42 4.44 -0.45 10.35
C PHE A 42 3.06 0.06 10.77
N ILE A 43 2.17 -0.83 11.18
CA ILE A 43 0.80 -0.50 11.59
C ILE A 43 0.75 0.51 12.75
N ARG A 44 1.80 0.56 13.58
CA ARG A 44 1.92 1.53 14.70
C ARG A 44 2.02 2.98 14.24
N ARG A 45 2.26 3.24 12.94
CA ARG A 45 2.22 4.59 12.39
C ARG A 45 0.81 5.18 12.38
N PHE A 46 -0.19 4.32 12.43
CA PHE A 46 -1.61 4.66 12.34
C PHE A 46 -2.27 4.83 13.72
N ASP A 47 -1.50 4.81 14.81
CA ASP A 47 -1.98 5.04 16.18
C ASP A 47 -2.51 6.47 16.44
N VAL A 48 -2.27 7.38 15.49
CA VAL A 48 -2.77 8.77 15.50
C VAL A 48 -4.19 8.91 14.95
N LEU A 49 -4.74 7.85 14.36
CA LEU A 49 -6.11 7.83 13.84
C LEU A 49 -7.08 7.44 14.96
N GLU A 50 -8.24 8.10 15.00
CA GLU A 50 -9.28 7.85 16.00
C GLU A 50 -9.72 6.39 15.98
N GLY A 51 -9.60 5.71 17.13
CA GLY A 51 -9.75 4.25 17.23
C GLY A 51 -11.13 3.72 16.90
N ASP A 52 -12.20 4.46 17.27
CA ASP A 52 -13.58 4.02 17.03
C ASP A 52 -13.99 4.14 15.56
N LYS A 53 -13.39 5.09 14.83
CA LYS A 53 -13.76 5.38 13.44
C LYS A 53 -12.90 4.69 12.40
N ASN A 54 -11.70 4.27 12.77
CA ASN A 54 -10.72 3.75 11.84
C ASN A 54 -10.29 2.32 12.19
N TYR A 55 -10.52 1.37 11.30
CA TYR A 55 -10.04 0.01 11.39
C TYR A 55 -8.89 -0.20 10.41
N ILE A 56 -7.72 -0.60 10.90
CA ILE A 56 -6.49 -0.69 10.13
C ILE A 56 -6.14 -2.15 9.88
N ILE A 57 -5.80 -2.48 8.65
CA ILE A 57 -5.40 -3.82 8.20
C ILE A 57 -4.05 -3.71 7.52
N ALA A 58 -3.04 -4.39 8.01
CA ALA A 58 -1.68 -4.37 7.48
C ALA A 58 -1.27 -5.78 7.03
N PRO A 59 -1.38 -6.11 5.74
CA PRO A 59 -0.85 -7.36 5.21
C PRO A 59 0.68 -7.39 5.29
N GLN A 60 1.25 -8.60 5.41
CA GLN A 60 2.68 -8.84 5.51
C GLN A 60 3.28 -9.20 4.14
N GLY A 61 4.34 -8.54 3.74
CA GLY A 61 5.12 -8.93 2.57
C GLY A 61 5.65 -10.37 2.72
N LEU A 62 5.61 -11.15 1.64
CA LEU A 62 5.82 -12.61 1.70
C LEU A 62 7.28 -12.99 1.96
N SER A 63 8.24 -12.25 1.38
CA SER A 63 9.66 -12.57 1.47
C SER A 63 10.28 -11.91 2.70
N LYS A 64 10.52 -12.68 3.76
CA LYS A 64 11.17 -12.20 4.99
C LYS A 64 12.66 -12.45 4.93
N PHE A 65 13.44 -11.51 5.46
CA PHE A 65 14.89 -11.61 5.52
C PHE A 65 15.43 -10.84 6.72
N TYR A 66 16.65 -11.15 7.12
CA TYR A 66 17.36 -10.36 8.12
C TYR A 66 17.90 -9.08 7.49
N VAL A 67 17.64 -7.93 8.13
CA VAL A 67 18.04 -6.61 7.61
C VAL A 67 19.42 -6.17 8.08
N ASP A 68 19.99 -6.88 9.03
CA ASP A 68 21.32 -6.65 9.60
C ASP A 68 22.19 -7.92 9.51
N GLU A 69 23.49 -7.72 9.59
CA GLU A 69 24.50 -8.78 9.52
C GLU A 69 24.49 -9.66 10.77
N ASP A 70 24.02 -9.15 11.90
CA ASP A 70 23.94 -9.85 13.19
C ASP A 70 22.70 -10.76 13.31
N TYR A 71 21.86 -10.83 12.28
CA TYR A 71 20.61 -11.60 12.26
C TYR A 71 19.62 -11.27 13.39
N LYS A 72 19.64 -10.02 13.91
CA LYS A 72 18.79 -9.59 15.03
C LYS A 72 17.46 -9.04 14.56
N ASN A 73 17.45 -8.34 13.45
CA ASN A 73 16.28 -7.66 12.95
C ASN A 73 15.78 -8.29 11.65
N VAL A 74 14.48 -8.54 11.60
CA VAL A 74 13.81 -9.10 10.42
C VAL A 74 12.99 -8.01 9.72
N GLY A 75 13.12 -7.95 8.42
CA GLY A 75 12.29 -7.18 7.52
C GLY A 75 11.58 -8.06 6.50
N ALA A 76 10.82 -7.44 5.63
CA ALA A 76 10.18 -8.14 4.54
C ALA A 76 10.20 -7.31 3.25
N SER A 77 10.06 -8.01 2.13
CA SER A 77 9.90 -7.46 0.80
C SER A 77 8.60 -7.97 0.17
N TRP A 78 7.98 -7.13 -0.67
CA TRP A 78 6.84 -7.53 -1.50
C TRP A 78 7.30 -8.27 -2.74
N LEU A 79 8.44 -7.88 -3.29
CA LEU A 79 9.07 -8.52 -4.44
C LEU A 79 10.54 -8.14 -4.53
N THR A 80 11.30 -8.94 -5.28
CA THR A 80 12.68 -8.63 -5.64
C THR A 80 12.86 -8.61 -7.15
N LYS A 81 14.10 -8.44 -7.64
CA LYS A 81 14.41 -8.59 -9.08
C LYS A 81 14.55 -10.05 -9.47
N GLU A 82 14.90 -10.91 -8.52
CA GLU A 82 15.06 -12.34 -8.75
C GLU A 82 13.71 -13.01 -8.76
N ASP A 83 13.43 -13.75 -9.82
CA ASP A 83 12.16 -14.46 -10.04
C ASP A 83 10.89 -13.59 -9.85
N LYS A 84 10.98 -12.36 -10.32
CA LYS A 84 9.99 -11.30 -10.11
C LYS A 84 8.57 -11.75 -10.47
N GLU A 85 8.41 -12.53 -11.53
CA GLU A 85 7.09 -12.97 -12.01
C GLU A 85 6.43 -13.92 -11.01
N SER A 86 7.19 -14.85 -10.43
CA SER A 86 6.70 -15.73 -9.36
C SER A 86 6.32 -14.95 -8.11
N ASP A 87 7.15 -13.97 -7.70
CA ASP A 87 6.84 -13.09 -6.57
C ASP A 87 5.52 -12.33 -6.81
N LEU A 88 5.34 -11.76 -8.01
CA LEU A 88 4.13 -11.03 -8.36
C LEU A 88 2.89 -11.92 -8.34
N LEU A 89 2.98 -13.12 -8.90
CA LEU A 89 1.87 -14.07 -8.91
C LEU A 89 1.48 -14.50 -7.49
N ASN A 90 2.45 -14.82 -6.66
CA ASN A 90 2.21 -15.25 -5.28
C ASN A 90 1.63 -14.11 -4.43
N GLN A 91 2.19 -12.90 -4.58
CA GLN A 91 1.67 -11.71 -3.92
C GLN A 91 0.22 -11.43 -4.32
N GLN A 92 -0.09 -11.53 -5.62
CA GLN A 92 -1.43 -11.31 -6.13
C GLN A 92 -2.42 -12.32 -5.56
N LYS A 93 -2.10 -13.62 -5.60
CA LYS A 93 -2.94 -14.68 -5.02
C LYS A 93 -3.21 -14.43 -3.54
N TYR A 94 -2.18 -14.08 -2.79
CA TYR A 94 -2.29 -13.77 -1.36
C TYR A 94 -3.21 -12.57 -1.10
N LEU A 95 -2.98 -11.45 -1.80
CA LEU A 95 -3.75 -10.23 -1.57
C LEU A 95 -5.21 -10.36 -2.02
N ILE A 96 -5.48 -11.05 -3.12
CA ILE A 96 -6.85 -11.36 -3.55
C ILE A 96 -7.56 -12.21 -2.49
N LYS A 97 -6.91 -13.27 -2.00
CA LYS A 97 -7.47 -14.13 -0.95
C LYS A 97 -7.76 -13.36 0.33
N LEU A 98 -6.86 -12.45 0.72
CA LEU A 98 -7.08 -11.55 1.85
C LEU A 98 -8.32 -10.68 1.63
N MET A 99 -8.45 -10.06 0.45
CA MET A 99 -9.59 -9.19 0.15
C MET A 99 -10.92 -9.95 0.15
N ASP A 100 -10.94 -11.17 -0.37
CA ASP A 100 -12.13 -12.04 -0.35
C ASP A 100 -12.51 -12.41 1.08
N GLU A 101 -11.53 -12.72 1.93
CA GLU A 101 -11.76 -12.99 3.35
C GLU A 101 -12.30 -11.76 4.08
N LEU A 102 -11.76 -10.58 3.81
CA LEU A 102 -12.25 -9.34 4.41
C LEU A 102 -13.67 -9.01 3.95
N LYS A 103 -13.97 -9.15 2.66
CA LYS A 103 -15.33 -8.95 2.12
C LYS A 103 -16.36 -9.91 2.71
N SER A 104 -15.97 -11.11 3.08
CA SER A 104 -16.89 -12.05 3.73
C SER A 104 -17.29 -11.65 5.16
N LYS A 105 -16.47 -10.78 5.79
CA LYS A 105 -16.64 -10.34 7.18
C LYS A 105 -17.12 -8.89 7.30
N ILE A 106 -16.92 -8.08 6.27
CA ILE A 106 -17.11 -6.63 6.32
C ILE A 106 -17.89 -6.18 5.09
N ASP A 107 -18.97 -5.46 5.30
CA ASP A 107 -19.73 -4.83 4.21
C ASP A 107 -19.03 -3.55 3.74
N PHE A 108 -18.19 -3.67 2.72
CA PHE A 108 -17.44 -2.57 2.13
C PHE A 108 -18.32 -1.50 1.45
N SER A 109 -19.60 -1.78 1.22
CA SER A 109 -20.51 -0.77 0.63
C SER A 109 -20.89 0.35 1.60
N LYS A 110 -20.73 0.12 2.90
CA LYS A 110 -21.13 1.05 3.97
C LYS A 110 -19.99 1.82 4.61
N ILE A 111 -18.76 1.47 4.28
CA ILE A 111 -17.56 1.98 4.93
C ILE A 111 -16.60 2.50 3.87
N LYS A 112 -15.93 3.62 4.11
CA LYS A 112 -14.91 4.15 3.21
C LYS A 112 -13.67 3.26 3.21
N ILE A 113 -13.15 2.95 2.04
CA ILE A 113 -11.96 2.12 1.84
C ILE A 113 -10.78 3.00 1.45
N ASN A 114 -9.75 3.01 2.29
CA ASN A 114 -8.53 3.76 2.10
C ASN A 114 -7.37 2.79 1.84
N LEU A 115 -6.80 2.82 0.64
CA LEU A 115 -5.56 2.11 0.34
C LEU A 115 -4.37 3.01 0.57
N PHE A 116 -3.47 2.56 1.41
CA PHE A 116 -2.25 3.27 1.74
C PHE A 116 -1.02 2.41 1.42
N GLY A 117 -0.08 2.95 0.67
CA GLY A 117 1.21 2.29 0.45
C GLY A 117 2.37 3.21 0.78
N PHE A 118 3.34 2.70 1.51
CA PHE A 118 4.61 3.36 1.75
C PHE A 118 5.70 2.72 0.90
N SER A 119 6.41 3.54 0.10
CA SER A 119 7.57 3.10 -0.66
C SER A 119 7.24 1.88 -1.55
N GLN A 120 7.89 0.73 -1.37
CA GLN A 120 7.60 -0.52 -2.10
C GLN A 120 6.13 -0.97 -1.93
N GLY A 121 5.49 -0.66 -0.81
CA GLY A 121 4.08 -0.99 -0.56
C GLY A 121 3.10 -0.36 -1.56
N VAL A 122 3.47 0.78 -2.18
CA VAL A 122 2.69 1.38 -3.27
C VAL A 122 2.58 0.42 -4.45
N SER A 123 3.70 -0.18 -4.84
CA SER A 123 3.74 -1.18 -5.92
C SER A 123 2.90 -2.43 -5.61
N ALA A 124 2.79 -2.80 -4.34
CA ALA A 124 2.00 -3.96 -3.92
C ALA A 124 0.50 -3.73 -4.09
N PHE A 125 -0.04 -2.64 -3.53
CA PHE A 125 -1.48 -2.39 -3.63
C PHE A 125 -1.92 -1.99 -5.04
N THR A 126 -1.09 -1.28 -5.80
CA THR A 126 -1.46 -0.89 -7.17
C THR A 126 -1.61 -2.10 -8.09
N ARG A 127 -0.80 -3.14 -7.91
CA ARG A 127 -0.96 -4.41 -8.62
C ARG A 127 -2.18 -5.20 -8.16
N LEU A 128 -2.56 -5.11 -6.88
CA LEU A 128 -3.84 -5.64 -6.42
C LEU A 128 -4.99 -4.97 -7.17
N LEU A 129 -5.00 -3.63 -7.29
CA LEU A 129 -6.07 -2.89 -7.98
C LEU A 129 -6.20 -3.21 -9.47
N ILE A 130 -5.11 -3.51 -10.15
CA ILE A 130 -5.14 -3.90 -11.56
C ILE A 130 -5.92 -5.21 -11.76
N ASN A 131 -5.85 -6.12 -10.78
CA ASN A 131 -6.31 -7.48 -10.90
C ASN A 131 -7.53 -7.82 -10.03
N TYR A 132 -7.98 -6.87 -9.19
CA TYR A 132 -9.09 -7.06 -8.26
C TYR A 132 -10.03 -5.86 -8.29
N ASN A 133 -11.23 -6.09 -8.84
CA ASN A 133 -12.22 -5.03 -8.95
C ASN A 133 -12.90 -4.78 -7.60
N MET A 134 -12.66 -3.61 -7.02
CA MET A 134 -13.30 -3.14 -5.80
C MET A 134 -13.44 -1.62 -5.82
N LYS A 135 -14.49 -1.13 -5.16
CA LYS A 135 -14.62 0.30 -4.88
C LYS A 135 -13.54 0.73 -3.90
N ILE A 136 -12.83 1.79 -4.23
CA ILE A 136 -11.85 2.44 -3.36
C ILE A 136 -12.21 3.92 -3.29
N ASP A 137 -12.35 4.43 -2.09
CA ASP A 137 -12.69 5.84 -1.88
C ASP A 137 -11.43 6.71 -1.91
N ASN A 138 -10.31 6.24 -1.32
CA ASN A 138 -9.07 6.99 -1.28
C ASN A 138 -7.84 6.11 -1.52
N ILE A 139 -6.90 6.62 -2.30
CA ILE A 139 -5.59 6.02 -2.54
C ILE A 139 -4.51 6.97 -2.06
N ILE A 140 -3.69 6.54 -1.13
CA ILE A 140 -2.59 7.30 -0.57
C ILE A 140 -1.25 6.68 -1.00
N ILE A 141 -0.56 7.37 -1.90
CA ILE A 141 0.76 7.02 -2.42
C ILE A 141 1.79 7.76 -1.58
N TRP A 142 2.41 7.08 -0.61
CA TRP A 142 3.37 7.70 0.29
C TRP A 142 4.80 7.31 -0.07
N ALA A 143 5.54 8.27 -0.62
CA ALA A 143 6.94 8.13 -0.99
C ALA A 143 7.23 6.84 -1.79
N GLY A 144 6.37 6.52 -2.76
CA GLY A 144 6.45 5.30 -3.55
C GLY A 144 6.06 5.52 -5.00
N TRP A 145 6.39 4.56 -5.84
CA TRP A 145 6.11 4.59 -7.28
C TRP A 145 5.06 3.56 -7.63
N VAL A 146 4.05 3.98 -8.38
CA VAL A 146 3.15 3.04 -9.04
C VAL A 146 3.89 2.42 -10.25
N PRO A 147 3.73 1.13 -10.51
CA PRO A 147 4.29 0.50 -11.69
C PRO A 147 3.61 1.03 -12.96
N ASP A 148 4.29 0.97 -14.10
CA ASP A 148 3.77 1.50 -15.36
C ASP A 148 2.45 0.83 -15.78
N GLU A 149 2.27 -0.44 -15.43
CA GLU A 149 1.04 -1.21 -15.67
C GLU A 149 -0.20 -0.56 -15.03
N PHE A 150 -0.02 0.18 -13.93
CA PHE A 150 -1.13 0.88 -13.26
C PHE A 150 -1.78 1.95 -14.14
N PHE A 151 -1.01 2.59 -15.01
CA PHE A 151 -1.54 3.60 -15.91
C PHE A 151 -2.44 3.04 -17.02
N ASN A 152 -2.47 1.72 -17.17
CA ASN A 152 -3.37 0.99 -18.08
C ASN A 152 -4.65 0.49 -17.40
N ILE A 153 -4.85 0.79 -16.10
CA ILE A 153 -6.04 0.40 -15.35
C ILE A 153 -7.31 0.95 -16.02
N ASN A 154 -8.39 0.20 -15.92
CA ASN A 154 -9.69 0.72 -16.34
C ASN A 154 -10.03 1.96 -15.51
N LYS A 155 -10.09 3.12 -16.17
CA LYS A 155 -10.31 4.44 -15.52
C LYS A 155 -11.60 4.49 -14.70
N ASN A 156 -12.59 3.68 -15.04
CA ASN A 156 -13.84 3.61 -14.28
C ASN A 156 -13.64 3.12 -12.84
N VAL A 157 -12.60 2.31 -12.58
CA VAL A 157 -12.24 1.86 -11.23
C VAL A 157 -11.83 3.03 -10.33
N LEU A 158 -11.23 4.06 -10.93
CA LEU A 158 -10.73 5.24 -10.22
C LEU A 158 -11.67 6.45 -10.32
N LYS A 159 -12.85 6.32 -10.96
CA LYS A 159 -13.72 7.47 -11.25
C LYS A 159 -14.01 8.31 -10.02
N ASP A 160 -14.44 7.67 -8.95
CA ASP A 160 -14.86 8.33 -7.71
C ASP A 160 -13.80 8.23 -6.60
N THR A 161 -12.56 7.86 -6.95
CA THR A 161 -11.44 7.67 -6.02
C THR A 161 -10.64 8.96 -5.87
N ASN A 162 -10.39 9.41 -4.65
CA ASN A 162 -9.43 10.49 -4.38
C ASN A 162 -8.01 9.94 -4.39
N LEU A 163 -7.08 10.68 -5.01
CA LEU A 163 -5.68 10.31 -5.10
C LEU A 163 -4.83 11.30 -4.31
N PHE A 164 -3.97 10.79 -3.44
CA PHE A 164 -3.03 11.57 -2.63
C PHE A 164 -1.61 11.10 -2.89
N PHE A 165 -0.70 12.02 -3.16
CA PHE A 165 0.73 11.77 -3.22
C PHE A 165 1.43 12.52 -2.08
N VAL A 166 2.19 11.80 -1.27
CA VAL A 166 2.82 12.34 -0.06
C VAL A 166 4.30 12.02 -0.06
N VAL A 167 5.14 13.03 0.17
CA VAL A 167 6.60 12.86 0.18
C VAL A 167 7.28 13.88 1.09
N GLY A 168 8.38 13.48 1.71
CA GLY A 168 9.23 14.40 2.46
C GLY A 168 10.16 15.21 1.54
N ASN A 169 10.38 16.49 1.86
CA ASN A 169 11.30 17.36 1.10
C ASN A 169 12.79 16.97 1.21
N LYS A 170 13.12 16.12 2.19
CA LYS A 170 14.45 15.55 2.42
C LYS A 170 14.53 14.07 2.06
N ASP A 171 13.53 13.56 1.32
CA ASP A 171 13.52 12.18 0.85
C ASP A 171 14.58 11.99 -0.25
N LYS A 172 15.53 11.07 -0.03
CA LYS A 172 16.65 10.84 -0.93
C LYS A 172 16.28 10.32 -2.33
N TYR A 173 15.06 9.82 -2.48
CA TYR A 173 14.56 9.25 -3.73
C TYR A 173 13.77 10.27 -4.57
N TYR A 174 13.48 11.46 -4.02
CA TYR A 174 12.62 12.45 -4.67
C TYR A 174 13.26 13.83 -4.66
N ASN A 175 13.03 14.54 -5.75
CA ASN A 175 13.31 15.98 -5.88
C ASN A 175 12.13 16.66 -6.59
N ASN A 176 12.08 17.98 -6.59
CA ASN A 176 10.97 18.73 -7.16
C ASN A 176 10.68 18.41 -8.65
N PRO A 177 11.66 18.29 -9.57
CA PRO A 177 11.41 17.89 -10.94
C PRO A 177 10.77 16.49 -11.06
N ILE A 178 11.27 15.51 -10.30
CA ILE A 178 10.73 14.14 -10.28
C ILE A 178 9.28 14.16 -9.79
N ILE A 179 8.98 14.86 -8.71
CA ILE A 179 7.62 14.96 -8.14
C ILE A 179 6.67 15.58 -9.16
N LYS A 180 7.04 16.69 -9.80
CA LYS A 180 6.21 17.35 -10.81
C LYS A 180 5.93 16.44 -12.01
N GLY A 181 6.95 15.82 -12.57
CA GLY A 181 6.78 14.88 -13.69
C GLY A 181 5.88 13.70 -13.34
N TYR A 182 5.93 13.23 -12.10
CA TYR A 182 5.08 12.14 -11.62
C TYR A 182 3.61 12.57 -11.52
N ILE A 183 3.33 13.75 -10.94
CA ILE A 183 1.98 14.33 -10.87
C ILE A 183 1.40 14.57 -12.25
N GLU A 184 2.20 15.15 -13.17
CA GLU A 184 1.79 15.37 -14.55
C GLU A 184 1.45 14.07 -15.28
N LYS A 185 2.21 12.99 -15.02
CA LYS A 185 1.92 11.65 -15.56
C LYS A 185 0.56 11.14 -15.12
N PHE A 186 0.20 11.29 -13.84
CA PHE A 186 -1.13 10.93 -13.33
C PHE A 186 -2.23 11.71 -14.04
N LYS A 187 -2.10 13.02 -14.08
CA LYS A 187 -3.07 13.91 -14.75
C LYS A 187 -3.24 13.55 -16.23
N LYS A 188 -2.14 13.46 -16.98
CA LYS A 188 -2.16 13.19 -18.42
C LYS A 188 -2.71 11.80 -18.76
N THR A 189 -2.29 10.77 -18.01
CA THR A 189 -2.59 9.38 -18.37
C THR A 189 -3.93 8.91 -17.83
N LEU A 190 -4.25 9.24 -16.58
CA LEU A 190 -5.48 8.79 -15.93
C LEU A 190 -6.62 9.80 -16.00
N ASN A 191 -6.33 11.02 -16.48
CA ASN A 191 -7.27 12.16 -16.43
C ASN A 191 -7.83 12.38 -15.02
N LYS A 192 -6.93 12.29 -14.01
CA LYS A 192 -7.25 12.43 -12.58
C LYS A 192 -6.33 13.46 -11.97
N GLU A 193 -6.92 14.38 -11.21
CA GLU A 193 -6.15 15.21 -10.32
C GLU A 193 -5.62 14.36 -9.17
N ILE A 194 -4.46 14.73 -8.65
CA ILE A 194 -3.84 14.11 -7.50
C ILE A 194 -3.46 15.22 -6.50
N ASP A 195 -3.98 15.13 -5.30
CA ASP A 195 -3.59 16.01 -4.23
C ASP A 195 -2.18 15.63 -3.75
N TYR A 196 -1.25 16.58 -3.73
CA TYR A 196 0.08 16.26 -3.25
C TYR A 196 0.47 17.06 -2.02
N PHE A 197 1.19 16.39 -1.12
CA PHE A 197 1.65 16.94 0.14
C PHE A 197 3.15 16.75 0.25
N VAL A 198 3.87 17.85 0.40
CA VAL A 198 5.29 17.83 0.72
C VAL A 198 5.45 18.25 2.19
N PHE A 199 6.09 17.41 2.99
CA PHE A 199 6.34 17.71 4.41
C PHE A 199 7.84 17.84 4.70
N ASP A 200 8.19 18.49 5.80
CA ASP A 200 9.58 18.60 6.23
C ASP A 200 10.03 17.30 6.89
N GLY A 201 10.69 16.44 6.09
CA GLY A 201 11.14 15.14 6.54
C GLY A 201 11.77 14.30 5.43
N GLY A 202 12.32 13.15 5.82
CA GLY A 202 12.95 12.17 4.92
C GLY A 202 11.96 11.10 4.45
N HIS A 203 12.51 9.90 4.13
CA HIS A 203 11.75 8.74 3.67
C HIS A 203 11.04 8.02 4.82
N ILE A 204 10.01 8.63 5.37
CA ILE A 204 9.24 8.13 6.53
C ILE A 204 7.75 8.39 6.36
N VAL A 205 6.92 7.67 7.11
CA VAL A 205 5.51 8.04 7.33
C VAL A 205 5.44 8.98 8.53
N ASP A 206 5.15 10.26 8.26
CA ASP A 206 4.97 11.27 9.30
C ASP A 206 3.56 11.21 9.87
N ARG A 207 3.44 11.05 11.20
CA ARG A 207 2.15 10.89 11.88
C ARG A 207 1.29 12.15 11.85
N LYS A 208 1.90 13.34 11.90
CA LYS A 208 1.15 14.60 11.86
C LYS A 208 0.53 14.82 10.48
N VAL A 209 1.28 14.50 9.44
CA VAL A 209 0.79 14.55 8.06
C VAL A 209 -0.29 13.51 7.81
N LEU A 210 -0.11 12.27 8.31
CA LEU A 210 -1.12 11.22 8.23
C LEU A 210 -2.45 11.64 8.86
N LYS A 211 -2.39 12.25 10.05
CA LYS A 211 -3.58 12.80 10.72
C LYS A 211 -4.27 13.87 9.88
N LYS A 212 -3.51 14.83 9.32
CA LYS A 212 -4.05 15.86 8.43
C LYS A 212 -4.70 15.31 7.15
N ILE A 213 -4.15 14.22 6.60
CA ILE A 213 -4.75 13.55 5.44
C ILE A 213 -6.07 12.90 5.86
N ASN A 214 -6.10 12.19 6.98
CA ASN A 214 -7.33 11.57 7.48
C ASN A 214 -8.46 12.59 7.74
N GLU A 215 -8.13 13.82 8.15
CA GLU A 215 -9.09 14.90 8.35
C GLU A 215 -9.70 15.44 7.02
N LYS A 216 -9.11 15.07 5.87
CA LYS A 216 -9.59 15.44 4.53
C LYS A 216 -10.40 14.34 3.85
N LEU A 217 -10.36 13.11 4.35
CA LEU A 217 -11.07 11.96 3.81
C LEU A 217 -12.51 11.90 4.30
#